data_95834bf52746976f3f860f9dcef41abc
#
_entry.id   95834bf52746976f3f860f9dcef41abc
#
_cell.length_a   1.000
_cell.length_b   1.000
_cell.length_c   1.000
_cell.angle_alpha   90.00
_cell.angle_beta   90.00
_cell.angle_gamma   90.00
#
_symmetry.space_group_name_H-M   'P 1'
#
loop_
_entity.id
_entity.type
_entity.pdbx_description
1 polymer ?
#
loop_
_entity_poly.entity_id
_entity_poly.type
_entity_poly.pdbx_seq_one_letter_code
_entity_poly.pdbx_strand_id
1 'polypeptide(L)'
;GRHTERAGALGEQRKSDLDLADLESVSVRFEVLLDGMSVWETTVTHRHADEAKDREWRSLHLEVSSGQVITLRTEFGDEDSARAFAERELQYGFGDLMLCKWKERSRTHASPESPNILFITVDSLRADRLGCYGYEKPTTPHLDALAREGVLFEKAFSTSSWTSPSSASLFTGLLPYEHGVLSENGNHLGYAHQTLAEALQNQGFTTAAITANPLIDRRHQFDQGFEFFDSAQHLRP
;
A
#
# COMPACT_ATOMS: atom_id res chain seq x y z
N GLY A 1 31.77 23.23 5.75
CA GLY A 1 31.62 24.60 5.29
C GLY A 1 30.21 24.76 4.77
N ARG A 2 29.38 25.53 5.47
CA ARG A 2 28.01 25.88 5.10
C ARG A 2 28.03 26.83 3.92
N HIS A 3 27.23 26.58 2.89
CA HIS A 3 26.73 27.63 2.00
C HIS A 3 25.21 27.49 1.90
N THR A 4 24.54 28.28 2.72
CA THR A 4 23.16 28.69 2.52
C THR A 4 23.20 29.93 1.64
N GLU A 5 22.90 29.81 0.35
CA GLU A 5 22.59 30.97 -0.47
C GLU A 5 21.10 31.31 -0.29
N ARG A 6 20.87 32.50 0.22
CA ARG A 6 19.57 33.16 0.28
C ARG A 6 19.14 33.48 -1.16
N ALA A 7 18.00 32.95 -1.58
CA ALA A 7 17.30 33.48 -2.74
C ALA A 7 16.88 34.90 -2.43
N GLY A 8 17.44 35.85 -3.17
CA GLY A 8 17.11 37.25 -3.10
C GLY A 8 15.70 37.51 -3.63
N ALA A 9 15.05 38.47 -3.01
CA ALA A 9 13.76 39.00 -3.39
C ALA A 9 13.75 39.41 -4.88
N LEU A 10 12.96 38.71 -5.69
CA LEU A 10 12.49 39.18 -6.98
C LEU A 10 11.21 39.95 -6.73
N GLY A 11 11.24 41.21 -7.22
CA GLY A 11 10.30 42.26 -6.89
C GLY A 11 8.85 41.93 -7.23
N GLU A 12 8.01 42.51 -6.44
CA GLU A 12 6.62 42.81 -6.72
C GLU A 12 6.51 43.51 -8.09
N GLN A 13 6.08 42.76 -9.11
CA GLN A 13 5.37 43.37 -10.24
C GLN A 13 4.59 42.33 -11.04
N ARG A 14 3.28 42.58 -11.10
CA ARG A 14 2.20 41.88 -11.80
C ARG A 14 1.61 40.67 -11.05
N LYS A 15 0.72 40.94 -10.13
CA LYS A 15 -0.51 40.22 -10.03
C LYS A 15 -1.27 40.41 -11.35
N SER A 16 -1.06 39.59 -12.32
CA SER A 16 -2.09 39.28 -13.29
C SER A 16 -3.10 38.45 -12.52
N ASP A 17 -4.30 38.99 -12.34
CA ASP A 17 -5.46 38.24 -11.88
C ASP A 17 -5.80 37.20 -12.95
N LEU A 18 -4.98 36.14 -13.03
CA LEU A 18 -5.38 34.92 -13.72
C LEU A 18 -6.40 34.28 -12.77
N ASP A 19 -7.65 34.35 -13.15
CA ASP A 19 -8.69 33.64 -12.41
C ASP A 19 -8.38 32.15 -12.56
N LEU A 20 -7.99 31.48 -11.46
CA LEU A 20 -7.67 30.04 -11.47
C LEU A 20 -8.86 29.18 -11.92
N ALA A 21 -10.06 29.76 -11.94
CA ALA A 21 -11.26 29.18 -12.52
C ALA A 21 -11.17 29.03 -14.05
N ASP A 22 -10.32 29.84 -14.73
CA ASP A 22 -10.15 29.80 -16.19
C ASP A 22 -9.14 28.71 -16.64
N LEU A 23 -8.37 28.11 -15.74
CA LEU A 23 -7.50 26.99 -16.08
C LEU A 23 -8.34 25.70 -16.20
N GLU A 24 -8.63 25.31 -17.42
CA GLU A 24 -9.41 24.11 -17.74
C GLU A 24 -8.71 22.82 -17.26
N SER A 25 -7.37 22.81 -17.20
CA SER A 25 -6.62 21.62 -16.77
C SER A 25 -5.20 21.96 -16.32
N VAL A 26 -4.68 21.17 -15.37
CA VAL A 26 -3.27 21.16 -14.95
C VAL A 26 -2.63 19.87 -15.44
N SER A 27 -1.52 19.96 -16.16
CA SER A 27 -0.81 18.79 -16.67
C SER A 27 0.56 18.64 -16.02
N VAL A 28 0.84 17.43 -15.52
CA VAL A 28 2.14 17.04 -14.96
C VAL A 28 2.68 15.85 -15.74
N ARG A 29 3.88 16.00 -16.27
CA ARG A 29 4.61 14.92 -16.95
C ARG A 29 5.51 14.23 -15.95
N PHE A 30 5.46 12.92 -15.94
CA PHE A 30 6.34 12.04 -15.20
C PHE A 30 7.22 11.28 -16.17
N GLU A 31 8.49 11.22 -15.89
CA GLU A 31 9.47 10.52 -16.71
C GLU A 31 10.42 9.69 -15.86
N VAL A 32 10.73 8.48 -16.31
CA VAL A 32 11.75 7.64 -15.72
C VAL A 32 12.86 7.44 -16.73
N LEU A 33 14.09 7.75 -16.33
CA LEU A 33 15.26 7.60 -17.18
C LEU A 33 16.20 6.53 -16.58
N LEU A 34 16.78 5.69 -17.44
CA LEU A 34 17.89 4.80 -17.12
C LEU A 34 19.13 5.32 -17.86
N ASP A 35 20.18 5.62 -17.11
CA ASP A 35 21.44 6.17 -17.64
C ASP A 35 21.22 7.40 -18.54
N GLY A 36 20.23 8.24 -18.18
CA GLY A 36 19.86 9.45 -18.92
C GLY A 36 18.96 9.22 -20.14
N MET A 37 18.61 7.98 -20.49
CA MET A 37 17.66 7.67 -21.55
C MET A 37 16.26 7.46 -20.99
N SER A 38 15.27 8.12 -21.57
CA SER A 38 13.86 7.94 -21.18
C SER A 38 13.40 6.52 -21.53
N VAL A 39 12.94 5.79 -20.51
CA VAL A 39 12.43 4.41 -20.64
C VAL A 39 10.93 4.33 -20.35
N TRP A 40 10.40 5.34 -19.73
CA TRP A 40 8.97 5.46 -19.46
C TRP A 40 8.59 6.91 -19.24
N GLU A 41 7.44 7.29 -19.79
CA GLU A 41 6.84 8.60 -19.56
C GLU A 41 5.31 8.50 -19.50
N THR A 42 4.70 9.40 -18.76
CA THR A 42 3.25 9.60 -18.74
C THR A 42 2.93 11.05 -18.38
N THR A 43 1.79 11.52 -18.86
CA THR A 43 1.25 12.81 -18.47
C THR A 43 -0.07 12.59 -17.74
N VAL A 44 -0.19 13.17 -16.57
CA VAL A 44 -1.42 13.21 -15.79
C VAL A 44 -2.01 14.60 -15.97
N THR A 45 -3.25 14.67 -16.43
CA THR A 45 -3.97 15.93 -16.62
C THR A 45 -5.14 15.97 -15.65
N HIS A 46 -5.11 16.91 -14.74
CA HIS A 46 -6.20 17.16 -13.81
C HIS A 46 -7.19 18.17 -14.42
N ARG A 47 -8.43 17.77 -14.56
CA ARG A 47 -9.55 18.61 -15.01
C ARG A 47 -10.47 18.90 -13.85
N HIS A 48 -10.96 20.13 -13.73
CA HIS A 48 -11.79 20.59 -12.60
C HIS A 48 -13.06 19.75 -12.35
N ALA A 49 -13.53 18.98 -13.34
CA ALA A 49 -14.78 18.22 -13.29
C ALA A 49 -14.63 16.72 -12.93
N ASP A 50 -13.40 16.16 -12.89
CA ASP A 50 -13.18 14.71 -12.80
C ASP A 50 -12.29 14.34 -11.60
N GLU A 51 -12.67 14.77 -10.39
CA GLU A 51 -11.88 14.55 -9.15
C GLU A 51 -11.57 13.06 -8.83
N ALA A 52 -12.29 12.11 -9.40
CA ALA A 52 -12.17 10.70 -9.04
C ALA A 52 -11.21 9.90 -9.94
N LYS A 53 -11.03 10.27 -11.20
CA LYS A 53 -10.26 9.50 -12.18
C LYS A 53 -8.76 9.74 -12.13
N ASP A 54 -8.33 10.88 -11.62
CA ASP A 54 -6.93 11.31 -11.61
C ASP A 54 -6.14 10.83 -10.37
N ARG A 55 -6.76 10.03 -9.51
CA ARG A 55 -6.13 9.51 -8.26
C ARG A 55 -5.63 8.08 -8.37
N GLU A 56 -5.45 7.56 -9.57
CA GLU A 56 -4.97 6.18 -9.74
C GLU A 56 -3.45 6.11 -9.72
N TRP A 57 -2.91 5.35 -8.77
CA TRP A 57 -1.51 4.95 -8.77
C TRP A 57 -1.28 3.97 -9.93
N ARG A 58 -0.27 4.28 -10.75
CA ARG A 58 0.17 3.38 -11.82
C ARG A 58 1.45 2.69 -11.40
N SER A 59 1.41 1.36 -11.31
CA SER A 59 2.60 0.57 -11.06
C SER A 59 3.48 0.51 -12.30
N LEU A 60 4.76 0.79 -12.13
CA LEU A 60 5.77 0.66 -13.17
C LEU A 60 6.81 -0.38 -12.72
N HIS A 61 7.07 -1.36 -13.57
CA HIS A 61 8.12 -2.35 -13.35
C HIS A 61 9.20 -2.18 -14.40
N LEU A 62 10.42 -1.94 -13.96
CA LEU A 62 11.58 -1.81 -14.82
C LEU A 62 12.66 -2.79 -14.40
N GLU A 63 13.26 -3.46 -15.37
CA GLU A 63 14.45 -4.27 -15.13
C GLU A 63 15.68 -3.35 -15.17
N VAL A 64 16.42 -3.36 -14.06
CA VAL A 64 17.64 -2.56 -13.94
C VAL A 64 18.83 -3.44 -13.62
N SER A 65 19.96 -3.16 -14.25
CA SER A 65 21.23 -3.85 -14.01
C SER A 65 22.07 -3.13 -12.95
N SER A 66 22.98 -3.85 -12.33
CA SER A 66 23.91 -3.26 -11.37
C SER A 66 24.74 -2.15 -12.02
N GLY A 67 24.80 -0.99 -11.38
CA GLY A 67 25.54 0.19 -11.85
C GLY A 67 24.74 1.17 -12.70
N GLN A 68 23.51 0.85 -13.07
CA GLN A 68 22.64 1.80 -13.78
C GLN A 68 22.09 2.87 -12.84
N VAL A 69 21.92 4.07 -13.37
CA VAL A 69 21.36 5.22 -12.66
C VAL A 69 19.89 5.41 -13.07
N ILE A 70 19.01 5.36 -12.08
CA ILE A 70 17.59 5.66 -12.27
C ILE A 70 17.37 7.14 -11.92
N THR A 71 16.79 7.90 -12.85
CA THR A 71 16.39 9.27 -12.61
C THR A 71 14.87 9.38 -12.73
N LEU A 72 14.22 9.90 -11.71
CA LEU A 72 12.80 10.22 -11.71
C LEU A 72 12.66 11.72 -11.94
N ARG A 73 11.93 12.10 -12.98
CA ARG A 73 11.71 13.49 -13.36
C ARG A 73 10.23 13.81 -13.38
N THR A 74 9.89 14.97 -12.85
CA THR A 74 8.56 15.56 -12.91
C THR A 74 8.64 16.93 -13.53
N GLU A 75 7.85 17.19 -14.55
CA GLU A 75 7.81 18.48 -15.25
C GLU A 75 6.34 18.95 -15.36
N PHE A 76 6.12 20.24 -15.13
CA PHE A 76 4.84 20.86 -15.43
C PHE A 76 4.78 21.25 -16.91
N GLY A 77 3.59 21.16 -17.50
CA GLY A 77 3.39 21.49 -18.91
C GLY A 77 3.69 22.95 -19.25
N ASP A 78 3.44 23.84 -18.29
CA ASP A 78 3.66 25.29 -18.39
C ASP A 78 3.77 25.90 -16.99
N GLU A 79 4.12 27.20 -16.94
CA GLU A 79 4.25 27.96 -15.68
C GLU A 79 2.89 28.14 -14.96
N ASP A 80 1.80 28.24 -15.71
CA ASP A 80 0.45 28.40 -15.15
C ASP A 80 0.00 27.08 -14.49
N SER A 81 0.32 25.94 -15.07
CA SER A 81 0.12 24.61 -14.47
C SER A 81 0.90 24.46 -13.18
N ALA A 82 2.16 24.88 -13.14
CA ALA A 82 2.98 24.82 -11.93
C ALA A 82 2.42 25.72 -10.81
N ARG A 83 1.93 26.91 -11.16
CA ARG A 83 1.32 27.83 -10.22
C ARG A 83 -0.01 27.31 -9.69
N ALA A 84 -0.89 26.82 -10.57
CA ALA A 84 -2.17 26.23 -10.18
C ALA A 84 -1.99 24.99 -9.30
N PHE A 85 -0.95 24.19 -9.54
CA PHE A 85 -0.56 23.07 -8.70
C PHE A 85 -0.25 23.52 -7.27
N ALA A 86 0.58 24.52 -7.10
CA ALA A 86 0.96 25.04 -5.80
C ALA A 86 -0.24 25.67 -5.04
N GLU A 87 -1.09 26.41 -5.72
CA GLU A 87 -2.23 27.10 -5.12
C GLU A 87 -3.40 26.16 -4.77
N ARG A 88 -3.54 25.03 -5.46
CA ARG A 88 -4.59 24.03 -5.20
C ARG A 88 -4.16 22.93 -4.23
N GLU A 89 -2.97 22.99 -3.66
CA GLU A 89 -2.40 21.94 -2.78
C GLU A 89 -2.49 20.53 -3.40
N LEU A 90 -2.35 20.43 -4.73
CA LEU A 90 -2.37 19.15 -5.41
C LEU A 90 -1.10 18.35 -5.07
N GLN A 91 -1.24 17.05 -4.91
CA GLN A 91 -0.13 16.17 -4.59
C GLN A 91 0.04 15.13 -5.69
N TYR A 92 1.14 15.27 -6.45
CA TYR A 92 1.59 14.28 -7.41
C TYR A 92 3.03 13.91 -7.13
N GLY A 93 3.42 12.70 -7.44
CA GLY A 93 4.79 12.27 -7.25
C GLY A 93 5.02 10.81 -7.61
N PHE A 94 6.28 10.42 -7.48
CA PHE A 94 6.66 9.02 -7.46
C PHE A 94 6.55 8.53 -6.02
N GLY A 95 5.73 7.49 -5.82
CA GLY A 95 5.59 6.83 -4.52
C GLY A 95 6.29 5.48 -4.52
N ASP A 96 6.68 5.01 -3.34
CA ASP A 96 7.09 3.64 -3.06
C ASP A 96 8.11 3.05 -4.05
N LEU A 97 9.18 3.81 -4.35
CA LEU A 97 10.28 3.27 -5.16
C LEU A 97 10.92 2.08 -4.44
N MET A 98 10.77 0.90 -5.03
CA MET A 98 11.32 -0.33 -4.48
C MET A 98 12.27 -0.97 -5.49
N LEU A 99 13.51 -1.22 -5.07
CA LEU A 99 14.48 -2.00 -5.82
C LEU A 99 14.39 -3.46 -5.38
N CYS A 100 13.91 -4.33 -6.26
CA CYS A 100 13.79 -5.76 -6.00
C CYS A 100 14.85 -6.52 -6.80
N LYS A 101 15.55 -7.42 -6.13
CA LYS A 101 16.44 -8.37 -6.79
C LYS A 101 15.68 -9.66 -7.04
N TRP A 102 15.62 -10.10 -8.30
CA TRP A 102 15.13 -11.43 -8.63
C TRP A 102 15.97 -12.48 -7.93
N LYS A 103 15.32 -13.33 -7.15
CA LYS A 103 15.93 -14.48 -6.52
C LYS A 103 15.13 -15.71 -6.91
N GLU A 104 15.75 -16.63 -7.63
CA GLU A 104 15.14 -17.94 -7.82
C GLU A 104 14.94 -18.60 -6.45
N ARG A 105 13.73 -19.07 -6.20
CA ARG A 105 13.38 -19.79 -4.98
C ARG A 105 12.95 -21.19 -5.34
N SER A 106 13.55 -22.17 -4.69
CA SER A 106 13.03 -23.53 -4.73
C SER A 106 11.68 -23.55 -4.04
N ARG A 107 10.67 -24.11 -4.71
CA ARG A 107 9.34 -24.28 -4.12
C ARG A 107 9.31 -25.58 -3.32
N THR A 108 8.72 -25.50 -2.12
CA THR A 108 8.49 -26.67 -1.28
C THR A 108 7.12 -27.26 -1.60
N HIS A 109 7.06 -28.55 -1.87
CA HIS A 109 5.79 -29.25 -1.98
C HIS A 109 5.22 -29.53 -0.60
N ALA A 110 3.89 -29.53 -0.49
CA ALA A 110 3.22 -29.86 0.77
C ALA A 110 3.60 -31.30 1.20
N SER A 111 3.99 -31.43 2.46
CA SER A 111 4.32 -32.70 3.11
C SER A 111 3.88 -32.64 4.57
N PRO A 112 3.93 -33.74 5.32
CA PRO A 112 3.67 -33.70 6.76
C PRO A 112 4.57 -32.70 7.52
N GLU A 113 5.81 -32.51 7.04
CA GLU A 113 6.80 -31.60 7.62
C GLU A 113 6.64 -30.15 7.11
N SER A 114 5.95 -29.97 5.99
CA SER A 114 5.67 -28.69 5.35
C SER A 114 4.21 -28.62 4.88
N PRO A 115 3.24 -28.60 5.80
CA PRO A 115 1.83 -28.61 5.44
C PRO A 115 1.39 -27.29 4.80
N ASN A 116 0.31 -27.35 4.01
CA ASN A 116 -0.34 -26.12 3.56
C ASN A 116 -0.90 -25.33 4.77
N ILE A 117 -0.79 -24.01 4.70
CA ILE A 117 -1.26 -23.12 5.74
C ILE A 117 -2.41 -22.26 5.16
N LEU A 118 -3.58 -22.34 5.77
CA LEU A 118 -4.71 -21.46 5.48
C LEU A 118 -4.92 -20.52 6.67
N PHE A 119 -4.70 -19.23 6.45
CA PHE A 119 -4.90 -18.18 7.44
C PHE A 119 -6.17 -17.40 7.10
N ILE A 120 -7.17 -17.42 8.01
CA ILE A 120 -8.46 -16.76 7.81
C ILE A 120 -8.65 -15.72 8.91
N THR A 121 -8.92 -14.48 8.51
CA THR A 121 -9.32 -13.41 9.42
C THR A 121 -10.74 -12.97 9.12
N VAL A 122 -11.52 -12.74 10.14
CA VAL A 122 -12.88 -12.21 10.03
C VAL A 122 -12.94 -10.91 10.82
N ASP A 123 -13.02 -9.80 10.09
CA ASP A 123 -13.06 -8.47 10.68
C ASP A 123 -14.35 -8.28 11.51
N SER A 124 -14.23 -7.56 12.62
CA SER A 124 -15.35 -7.24 13.53
C SER A 124 -16.08 -8.44 14.14
N LEU A 125 -15.49 -9.65 14.05
CA LEU A 125 -16.08 -10.84 14.65
C LEU A 125 -15.90 -10.85 16.17
N ARG A 126 -17.00 -10.92 16.90
CA ARG A 126 -17.00 -10.94 18.35
C ARG A 126 -17.01 -12.38 18.86
N ALA A 127 -16.15 -12.69 19.83
CA ALA A 127 -16.07 -14.01 20.44
C ALA A 127 -17.40 -14.42 21.10
N ASP A 128 -18.09 -13.47 21.77
CA ASP A 128 -19.38 -13.72 22.44
C ASP A 128 -20.54 -13.98 21.45
N ARG A 129 -20.30 -14.07 20.15
CA ARG A 129 -21.25 -14.46 19.10
C ARG A 129 -20.94 -15.81 18.46
N LEU A 130 -19.96 -16.51 18.99
CA LEU A 130 -19.54 -17.83 18.52
C LEU A 130 -19.96 -18.91 19.50
N GLY A 131 -20.50 -20.03 18.99
CA GLY A 131 -20.95 -21.15 19.84
C GLY A 131 -19.81 -21.76 20.65
N CYS A 132 -18.60 -21.88 20.11
CA CYS A 132 -17.43 -22.37 20.81
C CYS A 132 -16.99 -21.49 22.00
N TYR A 133 -17.48 -20.25 22.08
CA TYR A 133 -17.30 -19.34 23.23
C TYR A 133 -18.57 -19.17 24.07
N GLY A 134 -19.57 -20.06 23.90
CA GLY A 134 -20.78 -20.10 24.73
C GLY A 134 -21.96 -19.31 24.19
N TYR A 135 -21.98 -18.91 22.93
CA TYR A 135 -23.16 -18.29 22.33
C TYR A 135 -24.26 -19.34 22.11
N GLU A 136 -25.44 -19.10 22.66
CA GLU A 136 -26.55 -20.08 22.68
C GLU A 136 -27.18 -20.34 21.29
N LYS A 137 -27.14 -19.35 20.37
CA LYS A 137 -27.71 -19.49 19.04
C LYS A 137 -26.75 -20.20 18.11
N PRO A 138 -27.19 -21.14 17.27
CA PRO A 138 -26.32 -21.92 16.37
C PRO A 138 -25.93 -21.10 15.11
N THR A 139 -25.21 -20.01 15.30
CA THR A 139 -24.78 -19.10 14.23
C THR A 139 -23.50 -19.53 13.54
N THR A 140 -22.70 -20.35 14.20
CA THR A 140 -21.34 -20.70 13.75
C THR A 140 -21.01 -22.20 13.79
N PRO A 141 -21.91 -23.09 13.28
CA PRO A 141 -21.76 -24.53 13.48
C PRO A 141 -20.47 -25.11 12.90
N HIS A 142 -19.97 -24.55 11.81
CA HIS A 142 -18.70 -25.00 11.18
C HIS A 142 -17.47 -24.55 11.95
N LEU A 143 -17.46 -23.32 12.47
CA LEU A 143 -16.38 -22.83 13.33
C LEU A 143 -16.37 -23.58 14.67
N ASP A 144 -17.55 -23.89 15.21
CA ASP A 144 -17.70 -24.65 16.44
C ASP A 144 -17.20 -26.10 16.26
N ALA A 145 -17.43 -26.70 15.07
CA ALA A 145 -16.88 -28.01 14.73
C ALA A 145 -15.35 -27.96 14.65
N LEU A 146 -14.80 -26.96 13.94
CA LEU A 146 -13.36 -26.77 13.84
C LEU A 146 -12.70 -26.56 15.20
N ALA A 147 -13.34 -25.77 16.08
CA ALA A 147 -12.84 -25.54 17.44
C ALA A 147 -12.80 -26.80 18.29
N ARG A 148 -13.71 -27.77 18.06
CA ARG A 148 -13.70 -29.07 18.76
C ARG A 148 -12.59 -30.01 18.28
N GLU A 149 -12.18 -29.88 17.03
CA GLU A 149 -11.14 -30.72 16.42
C GLU A 149 -9.75 -30.13 16.53
N GLY A 150 -9.65 -28.82 16.74
CA GLY A 150 -8.42 -28.05 16.78
C GLY A 150 -8.08 -27.53 18.18
N VAL A 151 -7.39 -26.38 18.21
CA VAL A 151 -7.02 -25.67 19.43
C VAL A 151 -7.83 -24.40 19.55
N LEU A 152 -8.61 -24.25 20.61
CA LEU A 152 -9.35 -23.05 20.93
C LEU A 152 -8.57 -22.18 21.92
N PHE A 153 -8.26 -20.93 21.53
CA PHE A 153 -7.64 -19.95 22.42
C PHE A 153 -8.74 -19.18 23.18
N GLU A 154 -8.93 -19.46 24.45
CA GLU A 154 -9.96 -18.82 25.27
C GLU A 154 -9.66 -17.34 25.56
N LYS A 155 -8.38 -16.94 25.50
CA LYS A 155 -7.90 -15.59 25.84
C LYS A 155 -6.97 -15.07 24.75
N ALA A 156 -7.52 -14.83 23.56
CA ALA A 156 -6.83 -14.14 22.48
C ALA A 156 -7.27 -12.67 22.44
N PHE A 157 -6.33 -11.75 22.45
CA PHE A 157 -6.60 -10.32 22.44
C PHE A 157 -6.01 -9.67 21.21
N SER A 158 -6.81 -8.82 20.57
CA SER A 158 -6.30 -7.96 19.51
C SER A 158 -5.36 -6.91 20.08
N THR A 159 -4.29 -6.59 19.35
CA THR A 159 -3.32 -5.55 19.72
C THR A 159 -3.88 -4.14 19.58
N SER A 160 -4.97 -3.98 18.82
CA SER A 160 -5.67 -2.72 18.60
C SER A 160 -7.15 -2.97 18.34
N SER A 161 -7.97 -1.94 18.60
CA SER A 161 -9.40 -1.90 18.22
C SER A 161 -9.62 -1.47 16.76
N TRP A 162 -8.56 -1.09 16.03
CA TRP A 162 -8.59 -0.64 14.66
C TRP A 162 -8.05 -1.71 13.72
N THR A 163 -8.63 -1.80 12.51
CA THR A 163 -8.32 -2.85 11.53
C THR A 163 -6.85 -2.80 11.07
N SER A 164 -6.36 -1.64 10.59
CA SER A 164 -5.01 -1.55 10.05
C SER A 164 -3.92 -1.88 11.08
N PRO A 165 -3.93 -1.31 12.31
CA PRO A 165 -2.93 -1.65 13.31
C PRO A 165 -2.98 -3.12 13.76
N SER A 166 -4.19 -3.67 13.97
CA SER A 166 -4.32 -5.07 14.40
C SER A 166 -3.87 -6.04 13.31
N SER A 167 -4.19 -5.75 12.04
CA SER A 167 -3.76 -6.55 10.90
C SER A 167 -2.25 -6.47 10.68
N ALA A 168 -1.67 -5.28 10.81
CA ALA A 168 -0.20 -5.12 10.75
C ALA A 168 0.49 -5.96 11.84
N SER A 169 -0.06 -5.99 13.05
CA SER A 169 0.44 -6.87 14.11
C SER A 169 0.32 -8.35 13.77
N LEU A 170 -0.79 -8.78 13.17
CA LEU A 170 -0.97 -10.16 12.72
C LEU A 170 0.05 -10.56 11.65
N PHE A 171 0.36 -9.66 10.72
CA PHE A 171 1.29 -9.94 9.63
C PHE A 171 2.75 -9.87 10.05
N THR A 172 3.11 -9.04 11.04
CA THR A 172 4.50 -8.82 11.44
C THR A 172 4.90 -9.49 12.75
N GLY A 173 3.93 -9.84 13.60
CA GLY A 173 4.18 -10.27 14.97
C GLY A 173 4.61 -9.14 15.92
N LEU A 174 4.58 -7.88 15.46
CA LEU A 174 4.98 -6.70 16.22
C LEU A 174 3.77 -5.97 16.81
N LEU A 175 4.01 -5.16 17.84
CA LEU A 175 2.98 -4.29 18.42
C LEU A 175 2.85 -2.99 17.59
N PRO A 176 1.69 -2.28 17.65
CA PRO A 176 1.45 -1.10 16.84
C PRO A 176 2.54 -0.02 16.93
N TYR A 177 3.10 0.21 18.10
CA TYR A 177 4.18 1.18 18.28
C TYR A 177 5.53 0.72 17.68
N GLU A 178 5.71 -0.58 17.42
CA GLU A 178 6.92 -1.15 16.82
C GLU A 178 6.86 -1.09 15.30
N HIS A 179 5.72 -1.49 14.70
CA HIS A 179 5.55 -1.46 13.24
C HIS A 179 5.05 -0.11 12.71
N GLY A 180 4.70 0.85 13.58
CA GLY A 180 4.37 2.22 13.22
C GLY A 180 2.98 2.46 12.64
N VAL A 181 2.17 1.41 12.42
CA VAL A 181 0.78 1.56 11.97
C VAL A 181 -0.08 1.81 13.21
N LEU A 182 -0.43 3.06 13.46
CA LEU A 182 -1.12 3.47 14.69
C LEU A 182 -2.60 3.81 14.48
N SER A 183 -3.01 4.06 13.24
CA SER A 183 -4.38 4.45 12.89
C SER A 183 -4.77 3.92 11.52
N GLU A 184 -6.02 4.09 11.13
CA GLU A 184 -6.53 3.73 9.80
C GLU A 184 -6.26 4.81 8.74
N ASN A 185 -5.98 6.03 9.19
CA ASN A 185 -5.78 7.17 8.29
C ASN A 185 -4.29 7.48 8.11
N GLY A 186 -3.78 7.30 6.89
CA GLY A 186 -2.46 7.75 6.48
C GLY A 186 -1.28 6.90 6.92
N ASN A 187 -1.50 5.79 7.62
CA ASN A 187 -0.43 4.86 7.98
C ASN A 187 -0.50 3.62 7.10
N HIS A 188 0.64 3.21 6.59
CA HIS A 188 0.83 1.97 5.83
C HIS A 188 1.92 1.12 6.47
N LEU A 189 1.88 -0.17 6.21
CA LEU A 189 2.89 -1.11 6.70
C LEU A 189 4.20 -0.89 5.94
N GLY A 190 5.22 -0.36 6.62
CA GLY A 190 6.52 -0.10 5.99
C GLY A 190 7.26 -1.38 5.59
N TYR A 191 8.07 -1.30 4.54
CA TYR A 191 8.91 -2.43 4.07
C TYR A 191 10.07 -2.79 5.00
N ALA A 192 10.25 -2.08 6.10
CA ALA A 192 11.30 -2.36 7.07
C ALA A 192 11.04 -3.60 7.94
N HIS A 193 9.79 -4.06 7.99
CA HIS A 193 9.37 -5.17 8.84
C HIS A 193 9.05 -6.40 8.00
N GLN A 194 9.66 -7.54 8.38
CA GLN A 194 9.36 -8.80 7.73
C GLN A 194 7.95 -9.26 8.06
N THR A 195 7.18 -9.59 7.05
CA THR A 195 5.83 -10.15 7.21
C THR A 195 5.85 -11.67 7.32
N LEU A 196 4.76 -12.25 7.83
CA LEU A 196 4.54 -13.70 7.84
C LEU A 196 4.62 -14.30 6.43
N ALA A 197 4.06 -13.59 5.43
CA ALA A 197 4.10 -14.04 4.05
C ALA A 197 5.55 -14.08 3.52
N GLU A 198 6.36 -13.07 3.79
CA GLU A 198 7.78 -13.05 3.42
C GLU A 198 8.57 -14.14 4.15
N ALA A 199 8.28 -14.36 5.44
CA ALA A 199 8.91 -15.44 6.20
C ALA A 199 8.60 -16.82 5.59
N LEU A 200 7.34 -17.07 5.22
CA LEU A 200 6.91 -18.29 4.55
C LEU A 200 7.52 -18.43 3.15
N GLN A 201 7.55 -17.36 2.37
CA GLN A 201 8.24 -17.36 1.08
C GLN A 201 9.72 -17.76 1.22
N ASN A 202 10.39 -17.26 2.24
CA ASN A 202 11.79 -17.59 2.49
C ASN A 202 12.00 -19.08 2.82
N GLN A 203 10.93 -19.74 3.27
CA GLN A 203 10.90 -21.21 3.49
C GLN A 203 10.40 -21.99 2.26
N GLY A 204 10.21 -21.33 1.11
CA GLY A 204 9.80 -21.98 -0.15
C GLY A 204 8.29 -22.12 -0.34
N PHE A 205 7.46 -21.55 0.51
CA PHE A 205 6.02 -21.53 0.31
C PHE A 205 5.62 -20.58 -0.82
N THR A 206 4.64 -20.97 -1.61
CA THR A 206 3.89 -20.06 -2.48
C THR A 206 2.83 -19.37 -1.64
N THR A 207 2.78 -18.05 -1.71
CA THR A 207 1.94 -17.22 -0.84
C THR A 207 0.88 -16.51 -1.65
N ALA A 208 -0.36 -16.57 -1.18
CA ALA A 208 -1.49 -15.91 -1.82
C ALA A 208 -2.39 -15.26 -0.76
N ALA A 209 -2.97 -14.11 -1.09
CA ALA A 209 -3.98 -13.45 -0.27
C ALA A 209 -5.16 -13.00 -1.10
N ILE A 210 -6.34 -13.09 -0.50
CA ILE A 210 -7.60 -12.50 -1.01
C ILE A 210 -8.22 -11.74 0.15
N THR A 211 -8.50 -10.47 -0.05
CA THR A 211 -9.09 -9.60 0.97
C THR A 211 -10.27 -8.82 0.41
N ALA A 212 -11.32 -8.66 1.20
CA ALA A 212 -12.46 -7.78 0.89
C ALA A 212 -12.43 -6.48 1.72
N ASN A 213 -11.44 -6.33 2.60
CA ASN A 213 -11.31 -5.16 3.45
C ASN A 213 -10.51 -4.05 2.73
N PRO A 214 -11.07 -2.82 2.58
CA PRO A 214 -10.40 -1.72 1.87
C PRO A 214 -9.15 -1.18 2.59
N LEU A 215 -8.97 -1.50 3.86
CA LEU A 215 -7.81 -1.10 4.65
C LEU A 215 -6.66 -2.13 4.57
N ILE A 216 -6.94 -3.31 4.01
CA ILE A 216 -5.96 -4.37 3.80
C ILE A 216 -5.75 -4.51 2.29
N ASP A 217 -4.99 -3.62 1.71
CA ASP A 217 -4.76 -3.57 0.27
C ASP A 217 -3.31 -3.18 -0.06
N ARG A 218 -3.00 -3.09 -1.36
CA ARG A 218 -1.68 -2.70 -1.86
C ARG A 218 -1.28 -1.27 -1.51
N ARG A 219 -2.25 -0.35 -1.41
CA ARG A 219 -2.00 1.05 -1.05
C ARG A 219 -1.49 1.17 0.38
N HIS A 220 -1.95 0.28 1.25
CA HIS A 220 -1.51 0.18 2.64
C HIS A 220 -0.35 -0.81 2.83
N GLN A 221 0.22 -1.31 1.71
CA GLN A 221 1.39 -2.18 1.69
C GLN A 221 1.20 -3.53 2.43
N PHE A 222 -0.03 -4.04 2.43
CA PHE A 222 -0.33 -5.36 2.99
C PHE A 222 -0.07 -6.52 2.02
N ASP A 223 0.33 -6.23 0.79
CA ASP A 223 0.67 -7.24 -0.22
C ASP A 223 2.09 -7.79 -0.10
N GLN A 224 2.88 -7.29 0.84
CA GLN A 224 4.26 -7.69 1.06
C GLN A 224 4.38 -9.19 1.31
N GLY A 225 5.21 -9.86 0.51
CA GLY A 225 5.46 -11.28 0.62
C GLY A 225 4.40 -12.19 -0.02
N PHE A 226 3.36 -11.64 -0.65
CA PHE A 226 2.40 -12.45 -1.41
C PHE A 226 2.74 -12.47 -2.89
N GLU A 227 2.88 -13.66 -3.48
CA GLU A 227 3.04 -13.85 -4.93
C GLU A 227 1.74 -13.51 -5.68
N PHE A 228 0.60 -13.79 -5.05
CA PHE A 228 -0.71 -13.40 -5.52
C PHE A 228 -1.44 -12.61 -4.43
N PHE A 229 -1.91 -11.41 -4.78
CA PHE A 229 -2.69 -10.59 -3.87
C PHE A 229 -3.88 -9.99 -4.61
N ASP A 230 -5.09 -10.32 -4.17
CA ASP A 230 -6.34 -9.77 -4.71
C ASP A 230 -7.12 -9.08 -3.60
N SER A 231 -7.33 -7.78 -3.79
CA SER A 231 -8.16 -6.95 -2.90
C SER A 231 -9.61 -6.89 -3.39
N ALA A 232 -10.28 -7.97 -3.65
CA ALA A 232 -11.67 -8.16 -4.14
C ALA A 232 -12.65 -6.93 -4.06
N GLN A 233 -12.10 -5.71 -4.09
CA GLN A 233 -12.88 -4.46 -4.02
C GLN A 233 -13.75 -4.24 -5.25
N HIS A 234 -13.37 -4.85 -6.38
CA HIS A 234 -14.14 -4.85 -7.63
C HIS A 234 -15.40 -5.72 -7.55
N LEU A 235 -15.55 -6.56 -6.51
CA LEU A 235 -16.73 -7.40 -6.30
C LEU A 235 -17.81 -6.72 -5.44
N ARG A 236 -17.64 -5.45 -5.08
CA ARG A 236 -18.67 -4.68 -4.38
C ARG A 236 -19.78 -4.33 -5.37
N PRO A 237 -21.05 -4.61 -5.02
CA PRO A 237 -22.20 -4.21 -5.83
C PRO A 237 -22.35 -2.69 -5.91
#